data_cffe75696c35470ab3a56ec575546241
#
_entry.id   cffe75696c35470ab3a56ec575546241
#
_cell.length_a   1.000
_cell.length_b   1.000
_cell.length_c   1.000
_cell.angle_alpha   90.00
_cell.angle_beta   90.00
_cell.angle_gamma   90.00
#
_symmetry.space_group_name_H-M   'P 1'
#
loop_
_entity.id
_entity.type
_entity.pdbx_description
1 polymer ?
#
loop_
_entity_poly.entity_id
_entity_poly.type
_entity_poly.pdbx_seq_one_letter_code
_entity_poly.pdbx_strand_id
1 'polypeptide(L)'
;MMGVCDYCQKATYLPFYCKYCGGTFCEEHRLPEQHECPKTYIEGVISLKPETTLKAVKEDEYVVVEKMDREFDQHLEKIIQNRLDETIEFGKNFTAIDLAVYLVKNFGKILFFDPLLTLAQQYAIADVEIVNETGGISGRTGFNLALFGDPGTGKTFAAKDFIIGDPEKGIPAHGLPGRNRYCGGMTPARFIKIGRAYEGRKFVFIVTELREWFTHSSGMVEPLKLAMEHGVITKETYREVIEPYRFTSFFSVNYNATIKSGKEYKVSMRDPNFNAVEDRMLCRLHVLTKERYEALAEAQTRAWRGETKYELAEKIRDHLTLIHAIETNHPKIKHLFKKKPILLTNRAIELITTTRRTILEHIGYKDSLGFSPRLEMRTLQLASALSLIGYFKHEGSDKIPIDDQAMRLALRFYVEEAAIRSKESFDPAHILFDIGIYLADEDLAKSAS
;
A
#
# COMPACT_ATOMS: atom_id res chain seq x y z
N MET A 1 39.86 42.07 -10.54
CA MET A 1 40.66 41.99 -11.80
C MET A 1 39.67 42.01 -12.95
N MET A 2 39.87 42.84 -13.92
CA MET A 2 39.08 42.83 -15.14
C MET A 2 39.54 41.65 -15.99
N GLY A 3 38.61 40.83 -16.46
CA GLY A 3 38.88 39.79 -17.44
C GLY A 3 38.23 40.09 -18.78
N VAL A 4 38.59 39.34 -19.83
CA VAL A 4 37.96 39.41 -21.13
C VAL A 4 37.22 38.07 -21.32
N CYS A 5 36.00 38.11 -21.81
CA CYS A 5 35.24 36.90 -22.11
C CYS A 5 35.82 36.21 -23.37
N ASP A 6 36.24 34.97 -23.23
CA ASP A 6 36.86 34.19 -24.32
C ASP A 6 35.92 33.93 -25.48
N TYR A 7 34.60 34.04 -25.30
CA TYR A 7 33.60 33.83 -26.30
C TYR A 7 33.23 35.11 -27.08
N CYS A 8 32.82 36.16 -26.36
CA CYS A 8 32.36 37.40 -27.01
C CYS A 8 33.37 38.54 -26.98
N GLN A 9 34.56 38.34 -26.42
CA GLN A 9 35.66 39.30 -26.32
C GLN A 9 35.34 40.61 -25.59
N LYS A 10 34.24 40.68 -24.86
CA LYS A 10 33.87 41.83 -24.02
C LYS A 10 34.62 41.80 -22.69
N ALA A 11 35.05 42.98 -22.23
CA ALA A 11 35.62 43.11 -20.90
C ALA A 11 34.56 42.82 -19.83
N THR A 12 34.91 42.02 -18.81
CA THR A 12 34.02 41.69 -17.69
C THR A 12 34.68 42.03 -16.36
N TYR A 13 33.93 42.66 -15.45
CA TYR A 13 34.39 42.98 -14.12
C TYR A 13 34.32 41.81 -13.14
N LEU A 14 33.45 40.81 -13.45
CA LEU A 14 33.27 39.57 -12.68
C LEU A 14 33.41 38.39 -13.65
N PRO A 15 34.64 37.91 -13.88
CA PRO A 15 34.87 36.78 -14.79
C PRO A 15 34.44 35.46 -14.11
N PHE A 16 33.72 34.63 -14.88
CA PHE A 16 33.37 33.27 -14.52
C PHE A 16 34.33 32.30 -15.24
N TYR A 17 34.81 31.31 -14.49
CA TYR A 17 35.70 30.27 -15.05
C TYR A 17 34.90 28.99 -15.30
N CYS A 18 34.93 28.50 -16.55
CA CYS A 18 34.30 27.24 -16.85
C CYS A 18 35.13 26.07 -16.37
N LYS A 19 34.55 25.23 -15.51
CA LYS A 19 35.21 24.06 -14.92
C LYS A 19 35.56 22.97 -15.95
N TYR A 20 34.97 23.00 -17.13
CA TYR A 20 35.19 22.01 -18.18
C TYR A 20 36.31 22.44 -19.14
N CYS A 21 36.23 23.62 -19.72
CA CYS A 21 37.24 24.08 -20.68
C CYS A 21 38.32 24.96 -20.06
N GLY A 22 38.13 25.48 -18.86
CA GLY A 22 39.05 26.40 -18.16
C GLY A 22 39.01 27.84 -18.71
N GLY A 23 38.14 28.15 -19.66
CA GLY A 23 37.96 29.47 -20.21
C GLY A 23 37.32 30.47 -19.29
N THR A 24 37.52 31.76 -19.57
CA THR A 24 36.99 32.90 -18.81
C THR A 24 35.81 33.53 -19.56
N PHE A 25 34.68 33.73 -18.85
CA PHE A 25 33.43 34.15 -19.50
C PHE A 25 32.73 35.27 -18.72
N CYS A 26 31.96 36.08 -19.45
CA CYS A 26 31.08 37.06 -18.84
C CYS A 26 29.78 36.39 -18.31
N GLU A 27 28.92 37.18 -17.67
CA GLU A 27 27.67 36.70 -17.10
C GLU A 27 26.73 36.04 -18.12
N GLU A 28 26.71 36.57 -19.35
CA GLU A 28 25.87 36.03 -20.44
C GLU A 28 26.41 34.70 -21.02
N HIS A 29 27.71 34.42 -20.88
CA HIS A 29 28.37 33.23 -21.44
C HIS A 29 28.95 32.32 -20.38
N ARG A 30 28.49 32.44 -19.12
CA ARG A 30 29.00 31.68 -17.96
C ARG A 30 28.69 30.17 -18.01
N LEU A 31 27.55 29.79 -18.64
CA LEU A 31 27.15 28.38 -18.74
C LEU A 31 27.77 27.71 -19.93
N PRO A 32 28.11 26.40 -19.87
CA PRO A 32 28.76 25.67 -20.96
C PRO A 32 28.01 25.77 -22.30
N GLU A 33 26.68 25.78 -22.24
CA GLU A 33 25.80 25.88 -23.42
C GLU A 33 25.83 27.28 -24.05
N GLN A 34 26.17 28.31 -23.29
CA GLN A 34 26.19 29.72 -23.74
C GLN A 34 27.51 30.10 -24.44
N HIS A 35 28.57 29.31 -24.27
CA HIS A 35 29.85 29.53 -24.91
C HIS A 35 30.33 28.34 -25.75
N GLU A 36 29.41 27.43 -26.12
CA GLU A 36 29.68 26.28 -26.96
C GLU A 36 30.92 25.50 -26.46
N CYS A 37 30.93 25.15 -25.17
CA CYS A 37 32.09 24.61 -24.48
C CYS A 37 32.63 23.33 -25.18
N PRO A 38 33.87 23.36 -25.72
CA PRO A 38 34.40 22.24 -26.49
C PRO A 38 34.66 20.98 -25.64
N LYS A 39 34.68 21.09 -24.32
CA LYS A 39 34.95 19.96 -23.42
C LYS A 39 33.71 19.35 -22.77
N THR A 40 32.53 19.92 -22.97
CA THR A 40 31.28 19.26 -22.52
C THR A 40 30.98 18.00 -23.31
N TYR A 41 31.67 17.79 -24.43
CA TYR A 41 31.48 16.62 -25.32
C TYR A 41 32.56 15.54 -25.19
N ILE A 42 33.58 15.67 -24.33
CA ILE A 42 34.79 14.83 -24.45
C ILE A 42 35.11 13.97 -23.21
N GLU A 43 34.48 14.11 -22.06
CA GLU A 43 34.80 13.22 -20.96
C GLU A 43 33.55 12.51 -20.35
N GLY A 44 33.38 11.26 -20.80
CA GLY A 44 32.71 10.26 -19.95
C GLY A 44 31.21 10.11 -20.10
N VAL A 45 30.57 10.65 -21.08
CA VAL A 45 29.28 10.15 -21.54
C VAL A 45 29.55 9.15 -22.64
N ILE A 46 29.46 7.87 -22.32
CA ILE A 46 29.15 6.85 -23.33
C ILE A 46 28.04 7.48 -24.18
N SER A 47 28.35 7.78 -25.45
CA SER A 47 27.39 8.17 -26.44
C SER A 47 26.36 7.03 -26.56
N LEU A 48 25.37 7.00 -25.67
CA LEU A 48 24.09 6.49 -26.04
C LEU A 48 23.62 7.42 -27.14
N LYS A 49 23.66 6.92 -28.36
CA LYS A 49 23.07 7.59 -29.53
C LYS A 49 21.73 8.18 -29.10
N PRO A 50 21.39 9.43 -29.47
CA PRO A 50 20.14 10.06 -29.10
C PRO A 50 18.95 9.50 -29.91
N GLU A 51 18.87 8.20 -30.04
CA GLU A 51 17.75 7.48 -30.68
C GLU A 51 16.81 6.85 -29.69
N THR A 52 17.05 7.00 -28.40
CA THR A 52 16.05 6.75 -27.37
C THR A 52 15.95 7.93 -26.43
N THR A 53 15.63 9.11 -26.93
CA THR A 53 14.77 9.99 -26.17
C THR A 53 13.51 9.16 -25.94
N LEU A 54 13.40 8.58 -24.73
CA LEU A 54 12.11 8.27 -24.15
C LEU A 54 11.32 9.57 -24.28
N LYS A 55 10.58 9.73 -25.42
CA LYS A 55 9.52 10.71 -25.50
C LYS A 55 8.68 10.36 -24.29
N ALA A 56 8.73 11.21 -23.25
CA ALA A 56 7.79 11.12 -22.16
C ALA A 56 6.44 11.21 -22.85
N VAL A 57 5.85 10.05 -23.12
CA VAL A 57 4.52 9.96 -23.64
C VAL A 57 3.69 10.62 -22.56
N LYS A 58 3.21 11.81 -22.82
CA LYS A 58 2.20 12.48 -22.00
C LYS A 58 0.92 11.69 -22.21
N GLU A 59 0.89 10.46 -21.71
CA GLU A 59 -0.32 9.69 -21.69
C GLU A 59 -1.28 10.45 -20.77
N ASP A 60 -2.42 10.83 -21.32
CA ASP A 60 -3.46 11.47 -20.53
C ASP A 60 -3.91 10.49 -19.45
N GLU A 61 -3.91 10.89 -18.19
CA GLU A 61 -4.28 10.01 -17.08
C GLU A 61 -5.69 9.44 -17.23
N TYR A 62 -6.60 10.12 -17.93
CA TYR A 62 -7.91 9.58 -18.27
C TYR A 62 -7.82 8.35 -19.17
N VAL A 63 -6.91 8.35 -20.14
CA VAL A 63 -6.64 7.17 -20.99
C VAL A 63 -6.09 6.00 -20.18
N VAL A 64 -5.21 6.29 -19.22
CA VAL A 64 -4.69 5.26 -18.30
C VAL A 64 -5.83 4.64 -17.49
N VAL A 65 -6.71 5.47 -16.91
CA VAL A 65 -7.84 5.01 -16.11
C VAL A 65 -8.82 4.20 -16.96
N GLU A 66 -9.15 4.65 -18.16
CA GLU A 66 -10.02 3.89 -19.09
C GLU A 66 -9.44 2.54 -19.49
N LYS A 67 -8.12 2.46 -19.67
CA LYS A 67 -7.45 1.18 -19.94
C LYS A 67 -7.56 0.25 -18.75
N MET A 68 -7.37 0.76 -17.54
CA MET A 68 -7.50 0.00 -16.30
C MET A 68 -8.95 -0.46 -16.08
N ASP A 69 -9.94 0.41 -16.33
CA ASP A 69 -11.36 0.03 -16.27
C ASP A 69 -11.69 -1.10 -17.26
N ARG A 70 -11.18 -1.02 -18.49
CA ARG A 70 -11.33 -2.09 -19.50
C ARG A 70 -10.68 -3.41 -19.08
N GLU A 71 -9.51 -3.37 -18.45
CA GLU A 71 -8.86 -4.59 -17.93
C GLU A 71 -9.74 -5.28 -16.87
N PHE A 72 -10.30 -4.50 -15.93
CA PHE A 72 -11.24 -5.01 -14.94
C PHE A 72 -12.47 -5.65 -15.60
N ASP A 73 -13.09 -4.93 -16.53
CA ASP A 73 -14.30 -5.35 -17.23
C ASP A 73 -14.11 -6.64 -18.02
N GLN A 74 -12.98 -6.76 -18.71
CA GLN A 74 -12.64 -7.95 -19.48
C GLN A 74 -12.41 -9.17 -18.56
N HIS A 75 -11.78 -8.96 -17.40
CA HIS A 75 -11.58 -10.05 -16.46
C HIS A 75 -12.90 -10.49 -15.83
N LEU A 76 -13.75 -9.53 -15.43
CA LEU A 76 -15.08 -9.81 -14.91
C LEU A 76 -15.95 -10.55 -15.94
N GLU A 77 -15.91 -10.17 -17.21
CA GLU A 77 -16.63 -10.88 -18.28
C GLU A 77 -16.18 -12.33 -18.43
N LYS A 78 -14.88 -12.61 -18.37
CA LYS A 78 -14.36 -13.97 -18.39
C LYS A 78 -14.89 -14.81 -17.24
N ILE A 79 -14.97 -14.22 -16.03
CA ILE A 79 -15.57 -14.90 -14.88
C ILE A 79 -17.04 -15.21 -15.15
N ILE A 80 -17.84 -14.21 -15.55
CA ILE A 80 -19.29 -14.36 -15.77
C ILE A 80 -19.57 -15.41 -16.84
N GLN A 81 -18.81 -15.43 -17.93
CA GLN A 81 -19.06 -16.32 -19.07
C GLN A 81 -18.59 -17.77 -18.84
N ASN A 82 -17.48 -17.94 -18.11
CA ASN A 82 -16.80 -19.24 -18.11
C ASN A 82 -16.57 -19.85 -16.73
N ARG A 83 -16.59 -19.05 -15.64
CA ARG A 83 -16.14 -19.51 -14.32
C ARG A 83 -17.00 -19.03 -13.16
N LEU A 84 -18.20 -18.51 -13.44
CA LEU A 84 -19.05 -17.91 -12.40
C LEU A 84 -19.39 -18.90 -11.29
N ASP A 85 -19.91 -20.08 -11.67
CA ASP A 85 -20.30 -21.12 -10.70
C ASP A 85 -19.10 -21.67 -9.92
N GLU A 86 -17.96 -21.86 -10.59
CA GLU A 86 -16.71 -22.29 -9.93
C GLU A 86 -16.24 -21.23 -8.91
N THR A 87 -16.32 -19.95 -9.28
CA THR A 87 -15.89 -18.84 -8.40
C THR A 87 -16.82 -18.72 -7.19
N ILE A 88 -18.13 -18.90 -7.36
CA ILE A 88 -19.10 -18.91 -6.27
C ILE A 88 -18.84 -20.08 -5.34
N GLU A 89 -18.68 -21.29 -5.89
CA GLU A 89 -18.43 -22.49 -5.10
C GLU A 89 -17.10 -22.39 -4.33
N PHE A 90 -16.05 -21.85 -4.96
CA PHE A 90 -14.80 -21.53 -4.28
C PHE A 90 -15.06 -20.57 -3.11
N GLY A 91 -15.82 -19.49 -3.32
CA GLY A 91 -16.10 -18.50 -2.28
C GLY A 91 -16.99 -19.00 -1.14
N LYS A 92 -17.83 -20.04 -1.35
CA LYS A 92 -18.60 -20.69 -0.28
C LYS A 92 -17.71 -21.43 0.72
N ASN A 93 -16.59 -21.95 0.23
CA ASN A 93 -15.68 -22.81 0.97
C ASN A 93 -14.38 -22.09 1.39
N PHE A 94 -14.13 -20.86 0.92
CA PHE A 94 -12.90 -20.12 1.14
C PHE A 94 -13.09 -19.04 2.22
N THR A 95 -12.23 -19.03 3.22
CA THR A 95 -12.30 -18.16 4.39
C THR A 95 -11.01 -17.35 4.56
N ALA A 96 -10.99 -16.39 5.49
CA ALA A 96 -9.80 -15.64 5.86
C ALA A 96 -8.66 -16.56 6.38
N ILE A 97 -9.02 -17.68 7.05
CA ILE A 97 -8.02 -18.66 7.50
C ILE A 97 -7.46 -19.45 6.32
N ASP A 98 -8.28 -19.87 5.35
CA ASP A 98 -7.79 -20.58 4.16
C ASP A 98 -6.83 -19.70 3.36
N LEU A 99 -7.11 -18.37 3.28
CA LEU A 99 -6.17 -17.40 2.71
C LEU A 99 -4.87 -17.37 3.51
N ALA A 100 -4.93 -17.28 4.84
CA ALA A 100 -3.75 -17.26 5.69
C ALA A 100 -2.93 -18.56 5.55
N VAL A 101 -3.58 -19.74 5.51
CA VAL A 101 -2.94 -21.04 5.28
C VAL A 101 -2.21 -21.09 3.93
N TYR A 102 -2.87 -20.63 2.87
CA TYR A 102 -2.26 -20.53 1.55
C TYR A 102 -0.99 -19.66 1.56
N LEU A 103 -1.04 -18.52 2.27
CA LEU A 103 0.10 -17.62 2.38
C LEU A 103 1.22 -18.19 3.26
N VAL A 104 0.88 -18.88 4.36
CA VAL A 104 1.88 -19.57 5.21
C VAL A 104 2.58 -20.68 4.44
N LYS A 105 1.85 -21.46 3.64
CA LYS A 105 2.42 -22.50 2.78
C LYS A 105 3.45 -21.94 1.81
N ASN A 106 3.20 -20.76 1.25
CA ASN A 106 4.08 -20.14 0.28
C ASN A 106 5.22 -19.34 0.91
N PHE A 107 4.97 -18.60 2.01
CA PHE A 107 5.91 -17.62 2.57
C PHE A 107 6.40 -17.94 3.98
N GLY A 108 5.82 -18.95 4.63
CA GLY A 108 6.13 -19.30 6.03
C GLY A 108 5.46 -18.39 7.04
N LYS A 109 5.49 -18.81 8.31
CA LYS A 109 4.77 -18.19 9.43
C LYS A 109 5.19 -16.75 9.77
N ILE A 110 6.39 -16.35 9.38
CA ILE A 110 6.94 -15.01 9.69
C ILE A 110 6.57 -14.00 8.59
N LEU A 111 6.53 -14.43 7.32
CA LEU A 111 6.39 -13.52 6.19
C LEU A 111 4.97 -13.44 5.62
N PHE A 112 4.10 -14.39 5.91
CA PHE A 112 2.75 -14.47 5.30
C PHE A 112 1.87 -13.25 5.57
N PHE A 113 2.13 -12.56 6.68
CA PHE A 113 1.22 -11.53 7.17
C PHE A 113 1.22 -10.27 6.29
N ASP A 114 2.35 -9.94 5.65
CA ASP A 114 2.42 -8.79 4.76
C ASP A 114 1.61 -9.01 3.46
N PRO A 115 1.72 -10.15 2.75
CA PRO A 115 0.79 -10.53 1.69
C PRO A 115 -0.67 -10.61 2.14
N LEU A 116 -0.95 -11.06 3.38
CA LEU A 116 -2.31 -11.06 3.92
C LEU A 116 -2.88 -9.64 4.02
N LEU A 117 -2.11 -8.68 4.54
CA LEU A 117 -2.53 -7.29 4.68
C LEU A 117 -2.78 -6.64 3.31
N THR A 118 -1.92 -6.89 2.33
CA THR A 118 -2.09 -6.34 0.98
C THR A 118 -3.29 -6.93 0.26
N LEU A 119 -3.57 -8.23 0.41
CA LEU A 119 -4.79 -8.84 -0.13
C LEU A 119 -6.05 -8.39 0.62
N ALA A 120 -5.99 -8.26 1.95
CA ALA A 120 -7.10 -7.70 2.72
C ALA A 120 -7.43 -6.28 2.24
N GLN A 121 -6.42 -5.45 1.91
CA GLN A 121 -6.65 -4.15 1.31
C GLN A 121 -7.36 -4.24 -0.05
N GLN A 122 -7.01 -5.22 -0.89
CA GLN A 122 -7.69 -5.41 -2.18
C GLN A 122 -9.18 -5.73 -2.01
N TYR A 123 -9.57 -6.51 -1.00
CA TYR A 123 -10.98 -6.71 -0.63
C TYR A 123 -11.60 -5.42 -0.05
N ALA A 124 -10.85 -4.71 0.79
CA ALA A 124 -11.30 -3.52 1.48
C ALA A 124 -11.69 -2.36 0.56
N ILE A 125 -11.05 -2.23 -0.62
CA ILE A 125 -11.24 -1.06 -1.51
C ILE A 125 -12.62 -1.01 -2.17
N ALA A 126 -13.44 -2.06 -2.08
CA ALA A 126 -14.87 -1.94 -2.39
C ALA A 126 -15.56 -0.91 -1.47
N ASP A 127 -14.94 -0.59 -0.33
CA ASP A 127 -15.31 0.45 0.63
C ASP A 127 -16.74 0.26 1.16
N VAL A 128 -16.98 -0.97 1.62
CA VAL A 128 -18.27 -1.44 2.13
C VAL A 128 -18.58 -0.80 3.47
N GLU A 129 -19.83 -0.50 3.73
CA GLU A 129 -20.28 0.05 5.02
C GLU A 129 -20.16 -1.00 6.14
N ILE A 130 -19.65 -0.55 7.28
CA ILE A 130 -19.64 -1.32 8.53
C ILE A 130 -20.80 -0.78 9.37
N VAL A 131 -21.75 -1.64 9.67
CA VAL A 131 -22.95 -1.29 10.44
C VAL A 131 -22.96 -2.03 11.77
N ASN A 132 -23.48 -1.39 12.80
CA ASN A 132 -23.73 -2.03 14.08
C ASN A 132 -25.05 -2.84 14.06
N GLU A 133 -25.38 -3.52 15.16
CA GLU A 133 -26.60 -4.33 15.26
C GLU A 133 -27.89 -3.52 15.13
N THR A 134 -27.86 -2.24 15.48
CA THR A 134 -29.01 -1.32 15.33
C THR A 134 -29.12 -0.73 13.92
N GLY A 135 -28.20 -1.05 13.01
CA GLY A 135 -28.17 -0.55 11.63
C GLY A 135 -27.45 0.80 11.44
N GLY A 136 -26.91 1.37 12.52
CA GLY A 136 -26.09 2.60 12.43
C GLY A 136 -24.75 2.35 11.75
N ILE A 137 -24.30 3.28 10.86
CA ILE A 137 -23.00 3.19 10.20
C ILE A 137 -21.90 3.50 11.21
N SER A 138 -20.99 2.55 11.43
CA SER A 138 -19.83 2.64 12.32
C SER A 138 -18.53 2.94 11.59
N GLY A 139 -18.48 2.75 10.28
CA GLY A 139 -17.29 2.97 9.46
C GLY A 139 -17.41 2.38 8.06
N ARG A 140 -16.26 2.22 7.41
CA ARG A 140 -16.12 1.58 6.09
C ARG A 140 -14.90 0.67 6.06
N THR A 141 -14.92 -0.34 5.20
CA THR A 141 -13.85 -1.33 5.10
C THR A 141 -12.57 -0.76 4.51
N GLY A 142 -12.67 0.25 3.64
CA GLY A 142 -11.53 0.81 2.92
C GLY A 142 -10.47 1.39 3.86
N PHE A 143 -9.20 1.05 3.63
CA PHE A 143 -8.08 1.59 4.38
C PHE A 143 -6.83 1.79 3.52
N ASN A 144 -6.00 2.74 3.94
CA ASN A 144 -4.65 2.92 3.40
C ASN A 144 -3.68 2.01 4.17
N LEU A 145 -2.71 1.42 3.46
CA LEU A 145 -1.74 0.50 4.03
C LEU A 145 -0.32 1.06 3.90
N ALA A 146 0.47 0.97 4.96
CA ALA A 146 1.89 1.27 4.95
C ALA A 146 2.71 0.10 5.49
N LEU A 147 3.63 -0.40 4.68
CA LEU A 147 4.70 -1.30 5.11
C LEU A 147 5.97 -0.48 5.26
N PHE A 148 6.45 -0.30 6.48
CA PHE A 148 7.58 0.58 6.76
C PHE A 148 8.61 -0.06 7.69
N GLY A 149 9.81 0.50 7.75
CA GLY A 149 10.91 -0.01 8.57
C GLY A 149 12.16 -0.33 7.75
N ASP A 150 12.98 -1.27 8.25
CA ASP A 150 14.27 -1.60 7.69
C ASP A 150 14.23 -1.99 6.20
N PRO A 151 15.23 -1.61 5.40
CA PRO A 151 15.36 -2.08 4.02
C PRO A 151 15.58 -3.59 3.96
N GLY A 152 15.22 -4.21 2.83
CA GLY A 152 15.45 -5.64 2.60
C GLY A 152 14.51 -6.59 3.36
N THR A 153 13.42 -6.10 3.96
CA THR A 153 12.46 -6.89 4.77
C THR A 153 11.28 -7.46 4.02
N GLY A 154 11.29 -7.41 2.67
CA GLY A 154 10.22 -7.99 1.82
C GLY A 154 9.06 -7.05 1.50
N LYS A 155 9.06 -5.79 1.94
CA LYS A 155 7.96 -4.83 1.76
C LYS A 155 7.52 -4.66 0.30
N THR A 156 8.48 -4.43 -0.60
CA THR A 156 8.19 -4.21 -2.03
C THR A 156 7.56 -5.43 -2.67
N PHE A 157 8.03 -6.63 -2.32
CA PHE A 157 7.42 -7.88 -2.77
C PHE A 157 5.93 -7.92 -2.41
N ALA A 158 5.60 -7.73 -1.13
CA ALA A 158 4.22 -7.82 -0.65
C ALA A 158 3.31 -6.72 -1.23
N ALA A 159 3.79 -5.47 -1.30
CA ALA A 159 2.97 -4.35 -1.76
C ALA A 159 2.81 -4.28 -3.29
N LYS A 160 3.81 -4.74 -4.06
CA LYS A 160 3.85 -4.60 -5.52
C LYS A 160 3.87 -5.94 -6.23
N ASP A 161 4.98 -6.71 -6.12
CA ASP A 161 5.21 -7.87 -6.98
C ASP A 161 4.14 -8.95 -6.77
N PHE A 162 3.71 -9.17 -5.54
CA PHE A 162 2.64 -10.11 -5.20
C PHE A 162 1.26 -9.65 -5.70
N ILE A 163 0.96 -8.35 -5.64
CA ILE A 163 -0.34 -7.80 -6.03
C ILE A 163 -0.45 -7.65 -7.55
N ILE A 164 0.53 -7.03 -8.20
CA ILE A 164 0.50 -6.78 -9.66
C ILE A 164 0.95 -8.00 -10.45
N GLY A 165 1.80 -8.83 -9.83
CA GLY A 165 2.52 -9.91 -10.49
C GLY A 165 3.87 -9.48 -11.04
N ASP A 166 4.75 -10.45 -11.22
CA ASP A 166 6.04 -10.29 -11.89
C ASP A 166 6.30 -11.55 -12.76
N PRO A 167 5.92 -11.47 -14.04
CA PRO A 167 6.07 -12.62 -14.96
C PRO A 167 7.53 -13.08 -15.13
N GLU A 168 8.49 -12.15 -15.01
CA GLU A 168 9.93 -12.50 -15.15
C GLU A 168 10.40 -13.37 -13.97
N LYS A 169 9.79 -13.20 -12.80
CA LYS A 169 10.03 -14.01 -11.61
C LYS A 169 9.05 -15.16 -11.43
N GLY A 170 8.12 -15.35 -12.36
CA GLY A 170 7.08 -16.36 -12.26
C GLY A 170 6.05 -16.11 -11.15
N ILE A 171 5.87 -14.84 -10.72
CA ILE A 171 4.94 -14.45 -9.67
C ILE A 171 3.62 -14.04 -10.35
N PRO A 172 2.52 -14.78 -10.17
CA PRO A 172 1.22 -14.39 -10.71
C PRO A 172 0.63 -13.21 -9.90
N ALA A 173 -0.16 -12.39 -10.57
CA ALA A 173 -0.89 -11.32 -9.90
C ALA A 173 -1.99 -11.89 -8.99
N HIS A 174 -2.05 -11.43 -7.74
CA HIS A 174 -3.10 -11.78 -6.78
C HIS A 174 -4.12 -10.66 -6.55
N GLY A 175 -3.78 -9.42 -6.92
CA GLY A 175 -4.63 -8.25 -6.74
C GLY A 175 -5.68 -8.08 -7.82
N LEU A 176 -6.59 -7.14 -7.62
CA LEU A 176 -7.64 -6.78 -8.55
C LEU A 176 -7.09 -6.38 -9.91
N PRO A 177 -7.58 -6.97 -11.01
CA PRO A 177 -7.19 -6.55 -12.35
C PRO A 177 -7.61 -5.10 -12.58
N GLY A 178 -6.73 -4.31 -13.19
CA GLY A 178 -7.05 -2.94 -13.54
C GLY A 178 -7.45 -2.02 -12.38
N ARG A 179 -7.13 -2.36 -11.12
CA ARG A 179 -7.42 -1.53 -9.95
C ARG A 179 -6.18 -1.13 -9.16
N ASN A 180 -5.01 -1.43 -9.67
CA ASN A 180 -3.74 -1.15 -9.02
C ASN A 180 -2.89 -0.21 -9.88
N ARG A 181 -2.69 1.03 -9.41
CA ARG A 181 -1.87 2.06 -10.07
C ARG A 181 -0.50 2.10 -9.42
N TYR A 182 0.51 1.53 -10.08
CA TYR A 182 1.88 1.66 -9.61
C TYR A 182 2.40 3.07 -9.85
N CYS A 183 2.97 3.68 -8.81
CA CYS A 183 3.53 5.02 -8.83
C CYS A 183 4.95 5.01 -8.26
N GLY A 184 5.90 5.57 -9.02
CA GLY A 184 7.21 5.96 -8.50
C GLY A 184 7.16 7.34 -7.83
N GLY A 185 8.24 8.11 -7.96
CA GLY A 185 8.28 9.50 -7.52
C GLY A 185 7.22 10.36 -8.22
N MET A 186 6.57 11.25 -7.48
CA MET A 186 5.54 12.13 -8.02
C MET A 186 5.61 13.51 -7.38
N THR A 187 5.45 14.57 -8.18
CA THR A 187 5.34 15.93 -7.65
C THR A 187 3.92 16.23 -7.16
N PRO A 188 3.73 17.15 -6.18
CA PRO A 188 2.41 17.53 -5.71
C PRO A 188 1.48 18.04 -6.81
N ALA A 189 2.02 18.83 -7.73
CA ALA A 189 1.23 19.35 -8.85
C ALA A 189 0.73 18.22 -9.76
N ARG A 190 1.57 17.21 -10.03
CA ARG A 190 1.15 16.02 -10.81
C ARG A 190 0.11 15.22 -10.06
N PHE A 191 0.33 14.95 -8.78
CA PHE A 191 -0.61 14.22 -7.93
C PHE A 191 -2.00 14.84 -7.94
N ILE A 192 -2.09 16.15 -7.68
CA ILE A 192 -3.35 16.88 -7.65
C ILE A 192 -4.03 16.86 -9.04
N LYS A 193 -3.25 16.99 -10.11
CA LYS A 193 -3.79 17.00 -11.47
C LYS A 193 -4.37 15.65 -11.90
N ILE A 194 -3.65 14.55 -11.60
CA ILE A 194 -4.10 13.21 -11.99
C ILE A 194 -5.24 12.70 -11.11
N GLY A 195 -5.30 13.12 -9.84
CA GLY A 195 -6.27 12.62 -8.87
C GLY A 195 -7.72 12.78 -9.32
N ARG A 196 -8.02 13.82 -10.12
CA ARG A 196 -9.35 14.03 -10.68
C ARG A 196 -9.80 12.89 -11.61
N ALA A 197 -8.89 12.27 -12.37
CA ALA A 197 -9.20 11.14 -13.23
C ALA A 197 -9.71 9.91 -12.45
N TYR A 198 -9.44 9.86 -11.14
CA TYR A 198 -9.83 8.78 -10.25
C TYR A 198 -11.07 9.09 -9.41
N GLU A 199 -11.70 10.25 -9.58
CA GLU A 199 -12.89 10.61 -8.84
C GLU A 199 -14.01 9.58 -9.07
N GLY A 200 -14.65 9.14 -7.99
CA GLY A 200 -15.70 8.10 -8.02
C GLY A 200 -15.19 6.67 -8.24
N ARG A 201 -13.90 6.47 -8.46
CA ARG A 201 -13.29 5.15 -8.69
C ARG A 201 -12.55 4.66 -7.45
N LYS A 202 -12.45 3.35 -7.31
CA LYS A 202 -11.79 2.65 -6.20
C LYS A 202 -10.53 1.95 -6.71
N PHE A 203 -9.39 2.61 -6.58
CA PHE A 203 -8.08 2.10 -6.97
C PHE A 203 -7.15 2.00 -5.77
N VAL A 204 -6.06 1.25 -5.91
CA VAL A 204 -4.92 1.28 -5.01
C VAL A 204 -3.74 1.92 -5.71
N PHE A 205 -3.26 3.02 -5.16
CA PHE A 205 -1.98 3.62 -5.56
C PHE A 205 -0.86 2.90 -4.82
N ILE A 206 -0.07 2.12 -5.54
CA ILE A 206 1.08 1.40 -4.98
C ILE A 206 2.31 2.30 -5.11
N VAL A 207 2.85 2.75 -3.97
CA VAL A 207 3.99 3.67 -3.89
C VAL A 207 5.11 3.00 -3.11
N THR A 208 6.11 2.49 -3.81
CA THR A 208 7.20 1.72 -3.19
C THR A 208 8.28 2.59 -2.54
N GLU A 209 8.31 3.89 -2.82
CA GLU A 209 9.27 4.85 -2.27
C GLU A 209 8.55 6.13 -1.83
N LEU A 210 7.67 6.03 -0.83
CA LEU A 210 6.87 7.17 -0.36
C LEU A 210 7.75 8.32 0.14
N ARG A 211 8.95 8.03 0.65
CA ARG A 211 9.89 9.05 1.12
C ARG A 211 10.22 10.07 0.03
N GLU A 212 10.34 9.66 -1.22
CA GLU A 212 10.64 10.56 -2.34
C GLU A 212 9.54 11.62 -2.54
N TRP A 213 8.29 11.31 -2.18
CA TRP A 213 7.19 12.27 -2.27
C TRP A 213 7.34 13.45 -1.30
N PHE A 214 8.11 13.30 -0.23
CA PHE A 214 8.34 14.34 0.78
C PHE A 214 9.71 15.03 0.64
N THR A 215 10.71 14.34 0.09
CA THR A 215 12.10 14.82 0.10
C THR A 215 12.28 16.10 -0.73
N HIS A 216 11.54 16.22 -1.83
CA HIS A 216 11.69 17.32 -2.78
C HIS A 216 10.55 18.34 -2.75
N SER A 217 9.56 18.17 -1.86
CA SER A 217 8.36 18.98 -1.93
C SER A 217 7.53 18.93 -0.63
N SER A 218 7.67 19.94 0.19
CA SER A 218 6.80 20.18 1.36
C SER A 218 5.31 20.29 1.00
N GLY A 219 4.99 20.55 -0.28
CA GLY A 219 3.63 20.72 -0.76
C GLY A 219 2.84 19.42 -0.98
N MET A 220 3.43 18.21 -0.76
CA MET A 220 2.74 16.94 -0.95
C MET A 220 1.91 16.52 0.29
N VAL A 221 2.28 16.95 1.48
CA VAL A 221 1.69 16.46 2.73
C VAL A 221 0.20 16.71 2.80
N GLU A 222 -0.22 17.94 2.54
CA GLU A 222 -1.63 18.33 2.66
C GLU A 222 -2.53 17.65 1.61
N PRO A 223 -2.21 17.67 0.30
CA PRO A 223 -2.98 16.92 -0.69
C PRO A 223 -3.08 15.43 -0.39
N LEU A 224 -1.99 14.82 0.11
CA LEU A 224 -1.97 13.40 0.46
C LEU A 224 -2.86 13.09 1.68
N LYS A 225 -2.84 13.93 2.71
CA LYS A 225 -3.74 13.81 3.87
C LYS A 225 -5.20 13.90 3.45
N LEU A 226 -5.54 14.87 2.61
CA LEU A 226 -6.90 15.03 2.08
C LEU A 226 -7.30 13.79 1.27
N ALA A 227 -6.43 13.30 0.40
CA ALA A 227 -6.69 12.09 -0.38
C ALA A 227 -6.93 10.86 0.51
N MET A 228 -6.12 10.66 1.56
CA MET A 228 -6.25 9.54 2.48
C MET A 228 -7.52 9.58 3.34
N GLU A 229 -8.08 10.76 3.56
CA GLU A 229 -9.34 10.95 4.29
C GLU A 229 -10.56 11.06 3.37
N HIS A 230 -10.40 10.81 2.07
CA HIS A 230 -11.43 11.00 1.05
C HIS A 230 -12.00 12.42 1.05
N GLY A 231 -11.14 13.38 1.36
CA GLY A 231 -11.46 14.79 1.38
C GLY A 231 -11.59 15.39 -0.02
N VAL A 232 -11.99 16.65 -0.04
CA VAL A 232 -12.05 17.43 -1.27
C VAL A 232 -10.70 18.09 -1.51
N ILE A 233 -10.11 17.84 -2.68
CA ILE A 233 -8.86 18.45 -3.11
C ILE A 233 -9.19 19.64 -3.99
N THR A 234 -8.63 20.79 -3.63
CA THR A 234 -8.71 22.03 -4.39
C THR A 234 -7.30 22.59 -4.57
N LYS A 235 -7.00 23.18 -5.69
CA LYS A 235 -5.76 23.94 -5.85
C LYS A 235 -5.92 25.05 -6.87
N GLU A 236 -5.52 26.23 -6.47
CA GLU A 236 -5.40 27.39 -7.33
C GLU A 236 -3.92 27.74 -7.50
N THR A 237 -3.51 27.97 -8.73
CA THR A 237 -2.19 28.48 -9.09
C THR A 237 -2.36 29.67 -10.02
N TYR A 238 -1.33 30.48 -10.19
CA TYR A 238 -1.36 31.62 -11.12
C TYR A 238 -1.74 31.21 -12.56
N ARG A 239 -1.48 29.98 -12.95
CA ARG A 239 -1.68 29.48 -14.33
C ARG A 239 -2.88 28.57 -14.50
N GLU A 240 -3.36 27.95 -13.44
CA GLU A 240 -4.36 26.88 -13.51
C GLU A 240 -5.17 26.83 -12.21
N VAL A 241 -6.48 26.80 -12.34
CA VAL A 241 -7.41 26.47 -11.25
C VAL A 241 -7.86 25.03 -11.46
N ILE A 242 -7.63 24.18 -10.47
CA ILE A 242 -8.14 22.81 -10.46
C ILE A 242 -9.45 22.84 -9.69
N GLU A 243 -10.54 22.59 -10.42
CA GLU A 243 -11.87 22.50 -9.80
C GLU A 243 -11.88 21.45 -8.69
N PRO A 244 -12.63 21.69 -7.60
CA PRO A 244 -12.76 20.77 -6.50
C PRO A 244 -13.16 19.38 -6.95
N TYR A 245 -12.49 18.34 -6.43
CA TYR A 245 -12.88 16.94 -6.63
C TYR A 245 -12.63 16.13 -5.37
N ARG A 246 -13.35 15.01 -5.21
CA ARG A 246 -13.19 14.11 -4.08
C ARG A 246 -12.30 12.94 -4.48
N PHE A 247 -11.18 12.77 -3.77
CA PHE A 247 -10.35 11.60 -3.96
C PHE A 247 -11.00 10.38 -3.28
N THR A 248 -11.20 9.29 -4.02
CA THR A 248 -11.94 8.11 -3.54
C THR A 248 -11.14 6.82 -3.58
N SER A 249 -9.88 6.91 -3.96
CA SER A 249 -8.95 5.77 -4.05
C SER A 249 -8.10 5.64 -2.78
N PHE A 250 -7.33 4.57 -2.70
CA PHE A 250 -6.54 4.20 -1.52
C PHE A 250 -5.06 4.11 -1.86
N PHE A 251 -4.21 4.00 -0.84
CA PHE A 251 -2.77 3.90 -0.98
C PHE A 251 -2.25 2.61 -0.34
N SER A 252 -1.30 1.97 -1.03
CA SER A 252 -0.42 0.93 -0.49
C SER A 252 1.01 1.43 -0.63
N VAL A 253 1.67 1.72 0.48
CA VAL A 253 2.95 2.41 0.43
C VAL A 253 4.04 1.65 1.18
N ASN A 254 5.27 1.79 0.67
CA ASN A 254 6.47 1.40 1.40
C ASN A 254 7.21 2.66 1.86
N TYR A 255 7.74 2.59 3.06
CA TYR A 255 8.57 3.63 3.63
C TYR A 255 9.80 3.01 4.29
N ASN A 256 10.99 3.33 3.77
CA ASN A 256 12.23 2.86 4.37
C ASN A 256 12.59 3.76 5.56
N ALA A 257 12.60 3.19 6.75
CA ALA A 257 13.06 3.82 7.97
C ALA A 257 14.12 2.93 8.61
N THR A 258 15.28 3.47 8.91
CA THR A 258 16.31 2.73 9.64
C THR A 258 15.98 2.80 11.12
N ILE A 259 15.68 1.66 11.73
CA ILE A 259 15.51 1.52 13.16
C ILE A 259 16.89 1.32 13.75
N LYS A 260 17.45 2.36 14.35
CA LYS A 260 18.74 2.21 15.05
C LYS A 260 18.54 1.35 16.29
N SER A 261 19.39 0.30 16.36
CA SER A 261 19.40 -0.75 17.37
C SER A 261 18.91 -0.37 18.75
N GLY A 262 17.97 -1.10 19.24
CA GLY A 262 17.78 -1.43 20.64
C GLY A 262 16.95 -0.49 21.48
N LYS A 263 16.59 0.72 21.11
CA LYS A 263 15.79 1.58 22.03
C LYS A 263 15.02 2.75 21.42
N GLU A 264 15.12 3.04 20.15
CA GLU A 264 14.45 4.23 19.63
C GLU A 264 13.90 4.01 18.22
N TYR A 265 12.60 4.00 18.13
CA TYR A 265 11.73 4.26 16.99
C TYR A 265 12.01 5.66 16.40
N LYS A 266 13.28 5.98 16.18
CA LYS A 266 13.72 7.39 16.14
C LYS A 266 13.58 8.09 14.81
N VAL A 267 13.39 7.39 13.69
CA VAL A 267 13.47 8.06 12.37
C VAL A 267 12.09 8.33 11.78
N SER A 268 11.16 7.41 11.83
CA SER A 268 9.80 7.64 11.32
C SER A 268 8.97 8.55 12.24
N MET A 269 9.16 8.45 13.55
CA MET A 269 8.43 9.26 14.53
C MET A 269 8.98 10.70 14.70
N ARG A 270 10.07 11.07 14.04
CA ARG A 270 10.62 12.42 14.06
C ARG A 270 10.40 13.21 12.78
N ASP A 271 9.88 12.59 11.73
CA ASP A 271 9.41 13.31 10.56
C ASP A 271 7.95 13.74 10.78
N PRO A 272 7.68 15.03 11.06
CA PRO A 272 6.31 15.51 11.30
C PRO A 272 5.39 15.25 10.10
N ASN A 273 5.95 15.18 8.89
CA ASN A 273 5.22 14.93 7.66
C ASN A 273 4.75 13.48 7.61
N PHE A 274 5.65 12.54 7.95
CA PHE A 274 5.31 11.13 7.99
C PHE A 274 4.29 10.83 9.10
N ASN A 275 4.45 11.40 10.30
CA ASN A 275 3.53 11.18 11.40
C ASN A 275 2.08 11.56 11.04
N ALA A 276 1.90 12.67 10.32
CA ALA A 276 0.59 13.10 9.87
C ALA A 276 -0.06 12.13 8.87
N VAL A 277 0.74 11.44 8.08
CA VAL A 277 0.31 10.45 7.08
C VAL A 277 0.12 9.08 7.73
N GLU A 278 1.05 8.67 8.62
CA GLU A 278 1.03 7.39 9.33
C GLU A 278 -0.28 7.16 10.09
N ASP A 279 -0.75 8.17 10.79
CA ASP A 279 -1.98 8.12 11.59
C ASP A 279 -3.25 7.85 10.73
N ARG A 280 -3.14 8.02 9.41
CA ARG A 280 -4.21 7.77 8.42
C ARG A 280 -4.12 6.42 7.72
N MET A 281 -3.17 5.58 8.12
CA MET A 281 -2.90 4.29 7.50
C MET A 281 -2.97 3.15 8.51
N LEU A 282 -3.23 1.95 8.02
CA LEU A 282 -2.88 0.71 8.69
C LEU A 282 -1.39 0.51 8.47
N CYS A 283 -0.60 0.68 9.53
CA CYS A 283 0.86 0.66 9.44
C CYS A 283 1.41 -0.62 10.04
N ARG A 284 2.25 -1.32 9.27
CA ARG A 284 3.01 -2.49 9.69
C ARG A 284 4.50 -2.15 9.76
N LEU A 285 5.09 -2.27 10.95
CA LEU A 285 6.51 -2.02 11.13
C LEU A 285 7.35 -3.28 10.94
N HIS A 286 8.40 -3.14 10.16
CA HIS A 286 9.37 -4.18 9.87
C HIS A 286 10.71 -3.91 10.54
N VAL A 287 11.06 -4.77 11.48
CA VAL A 287 12.40 -4.84 12.07
C VAL A 287 13.11 -6.03 11.46
N LEU A 288 14.34 -5.84 10.99
CA LEU A 288 15.15 -6.93 10.46
C LEU A 288 15.78 -7.71 11.63
N THR A 289 14.99 -8.59 12.23
CA THR A 289 15.47 -9.55 13.24
C THR A 289 16.20 -10.71 12.58
N LYS A 290 16.92 -11.51 13.39
CA LYS A 290 17.59 -12.74 12.91
C LYS A 290 16.57 -13.71 12.30
N GLU A 291 15.47 -13.93 12.98
CA GLU A 291 14.40 -14.84 12.56
C GLU A 291 13.77 -14.37 11.23
N ARG A 292 13.54 -13.06 11.08
CA ARG A 292 13.02 -12.50 9.82
C ARG A 292 14.04 -12.62 8.69
N TYR A 293 15.31 -12.39 8.98
CA TYR A 293 16.38 -12.59 7.98
C TYR A 293 16.44 -14.04 7.50
N GLU A 294 16.42 -15.01 8.41
CA GLU A 294 16.43 -16.44 8.10
C GLU A 294 15.21 -16.83 7.27
N ALA A 295 14.02 -16.36 7.64
CA ALA A 295 12.79 -16.59 6.90
C ALA A 295 12.81 -16.01 5.46
N LEU A 296 13.39 -14.82 5.29
CA LEU A 296 13.56 -14.20 3.96
C LEU A 296 14.55 -14.99 3.10
N ALA A 297 15.70 -15.39 3.68
CA ALA A 297 16.70 -16.19 2.97
C ALA A 297 16.15 -17.57 2.57
N GLU A 298 15.36 -18.21 3.42
CA GLU A 298 14.70 -19.48 3.10
C GLU A 298 13.64 -19.31 2.02
N ALA A 299 12.79 -18.29 2.11
CA ALA A 299 11.80 -18.00 1.08
C ALA A 299 12.44 -17.74 -0.30
N GLN A 300 13.57 -17.00 -0.32
CA GLN A 300 14.35 -16.77 -1.53
C GLN A 300 14.95 -18.06 -2.07
N THR A 301 15.48 -18.93 -1.21
CA THR A 301 16.02 -20.23 -1.62
C THR A 301 14.95 -21.12 -2.22
N ARG A 302 13.75 -21.18 -1.64
CA ARG A 302 12.60 -21.93 -2.19
C ARG A 302 12.17 -21.36 -3.55
N ALA A 303 12.15 -20.05 -3.71
CA ALA A 303 11.85 -19.43 -4.99
C ALA A 303 12.88 -19.80 -6.08
N TRP A 304 14.17 -19.81 -5.77
CA TRP A 304 15.21 -20.24 -6.69
C TRP A 304 15.09 -21.72 -7.10
N ARG A 305 14.58 -22.57 -6.21
CA ARG A 305 14.33 -23.99 -6.50
C ARG A 305 12.99 -24.23 -7.22
N GLY A 306 12.18 -23.20 -7.45
CA GLY A 306 10.85 -23.35 -8.03
C GLY A 306 9.84 -24.08 -7.11
N GLU A 307 10.07 -24.06 -5.81
CA GLU A 307 9.23 -24.73 -4.81
C GLU A 307 8.01 -23.91 -4.40
N THR A 308 8.00 -22.60 -4.69
CA THR A 308 6.86 -21.73 -4.40
C THR A 308 5.76 -22.00 -5.43
N LYS A 309 4.58 -22.40 -4.95
CA LYS A 309 3.45 -22.75 -5.82
C LYS A 309 2.26 -21.84 -5.55
N TYR A 310 1.89 -21.06 -6.54
CA TYR A 310 0.78 -20.11 -6.46
C TYR A 310 -0.55 -20.74 -6.96
N GLU A 311 -0.89 -21.93 -6.48
CA GLU A 311 -2.00 -22.75 -6.98
C GLU A 311 -3.38 -22.08 -6.89
N LEU A 312 -3.57 -21.20 -5.89
CA LEU A 312 -4.83 -20.49 -5.68
C LEU A 312 -4.86 -19.07 -6.25
N ALA A 313 -3.78 -18.59 -6.86
CA ALA A 313 -3.68 -17.18 -7.27
C ALA A 313 -4.83 -16.74 -8.19
N GLU A 314 -5.15 -17.54 -9.23
CA GLU A 314 -6.24 -17.24 -10.16
C GLU A 314 -7.61 -17.30 -9.46
N LYS A 315 -7.85 -18.32 -8.65
CA LYS A 315 -9.13 -18.47 -7.91
C LYS A 315 -9.35 -17.33 -6.91
N ILE A 316 -8.30 -16.93 -6.19
CA ILE A 316 -8.34 -15.76 -5.27
C ILE A 316 -8.63 -14.50 -6.07
N ARG A 317 -7.97 -14.29 -7.20
CA ARG A 317 -8.14 -13.12 -8.04
C ARG A 317 -9.55 -13.05 -8.65
N ASP A 318 -10.11 -14.17 -9.10
CA ASP A 318 -11.47 -14.25 -9.61
C ASP A 318 -12.50 -13.93 -8.51
N HIS A 319 -12.37 -14.57 -7.36
CA HIS A 319 -13.21 -14.34 -6.19
C HIS A 319 -13.18 -12.89 -5.73
N LEU A 320 -12.00 -12.31 -5.61
CA LEU A 320 -11.79 -10.91 -5.26
C LEU A 320 -12.46 -9.97 -6.27
N THR A 321 -12.32 -10.26 -7.58
CA THR A 321 -12.91 -9.46 -8.66
C THR A 321 -14.43 -9.51 -8.60
N LEU A 322 -15.01 -10.68 -8.36
CA LEU A 322 -16.44 -10.87 -8.25
C LEU A 322 -17.02 -10.11 -7.05
N ILE A 323 -16.40 -10.24 -5.87
CA ILE A 323 -16.83 -9.50 -4.67
C ILE A 323 -16.72 -7.99 -4.89
N HIS A 324 -15.61 -7.50 -5.45
CA HIS A 324 -15.45 -6.08 -5.75
C HIS A 324 -16.54 -5.57 -6.69
N ALA A 325 -16.87 -6.32 -7.74
CA ALA A 325 -17.92 -5.96 -8.69
C ALA A 325 -19.31 -5.92 -8.01
N ILE A 326 -19.62 -6.88 -7.14
CA ILE A 326 -20.87 -6.92 -6.37
C ILE A 326 -20.97 -5.68 -5.48
N GLU A 327 -19.98 -5.45 -4.65
CA GLU A 327 -20.01 -4.41 -3.62
C GLU A 327 -19.89 -2.99 -4.21
N THR A 328 -19.31 -2.84 -5.40
CA THR A 328 -19.33 -1.56 -6.14
C THR A 328 -20.55 -1.40 -7.03
N ASN A 329 -21.48 -2.36 -7.02
CA ASN A 329 -22.72 -2.35 -7.81
C ASN A 329 -22.46 -2.28 -9.32
N HIS A 330 -21.52 -3.09 -9.81
CA HIS A 330 -21.10 -3.07 -11.20
C HIS A 330 -22.26 -3.43 -12.15
N PRO A 331 -22.49 -2.69 -13.27
CA PRO A 331 -23.64 -2.87 -14.14
C PRO A 331 -23.86 -4.29 -14.66
N LYS A 332 -22.78 -5.03 -14.92
CA LYS A 332 -22.80 -6.40 -15.48
C LYS A 332 -23.30 -7.46 -14.50
N ILE A 333 -23.28 -7.19 -13.18
CA ILE A 333 -23.57 -8.20 -12.16
C ILE A 333 -24.61 -7.79 -11.12
N LYS A 334 -24.96 -6.50 -11.04
CA LYS A 334 -25.89 -5.96 -10.04
C LYS A 334 -27.29 -6.61 -10.03
N HIS A 335 -27.68 -7.28 -11.12
CA HIS A 335 -28.96 -7.98 -11.22
C HIS A 335 -28.90 -9.42 -10.66
N LEU A 336 -27.70 -9.98 -10.44
CA LEU A 336 -27.48 -11.33 -9.92
C LEU A 336 -27.24 -11.32 -8.40
N PHE A 337 -26.60 -10.28 -7.87
CA PHE A 337 -26.18 -10.22 -6.48
C PHE A 337 -26.53 -8.88 -5.83
N LYS A 338 -26.70 -8.91 -4.50
CA LYS A 338 -26.96 -7.72 -3.69
C LYS A 338 -25.72 -7.34 -2.90
N LYS A 339 -25.51 -6.04 -2.70
CA LYS A 339 -24.53 -5.55 -1.73
C LYS A 339 -24.91 -5.98 -0.33
N LYS A 340 -23.88 -6.24 0.50
CA LYS A 340 -24.08 -6.62 1.88
C LYS A 340 -23.14 -5.80 2.78
N PRO A 341 -23.65 -4.95 3.66
CA PRO A 341 -22.82 -4.27 4.64
C PRO A 341 -22.18 -5.29 5.60
N ILE A 342 -21.05 -4.93 6.15
CA ILE A 342 -20.40 -5.70 7.22
C ILE A 342 -21.09 -5.42 8.53
N LEU A 343 -21.48 -6.46 9.25
CA LEU A 343 -22.06 -6.35 10.59
C LEU A 343 -20.94 -6.38 11.64
N LEU A 344 -20.75 -5.27 12.34
CA LEU A 344 -19.94 -5.21 13.55
C LEU A 344 -20.70 -5.88 14.69
N THR A 345 -20.33 -7.12 14.98
CA THR A 345 -20.99 -7.94 16.01
C THR A 345 -20.57 -7.49 17.42
N ASN A 346 -21.45 -7.69 18.41
CA ASN A 346 -21.12 -7.47 19.82
C ASN A 346 -19.90 -8.30 20.24
N ARG A 347 -19.75 -9.50 19.69
CA ARG A 347 -18.58 -10.35 19.93
C ARG A 347 -17.28 -9.72 19.45
N ALA A 348 -17.25 -9.11 18.28
CA ALA A 348 -16.07 -8.41 17.77
C ALA A 348 -15.71 -7.20 18.65
N ILE A 349 -16.71 -6.45 19.13
CA ILE A 349 -16.52 -5.32 20.06
C ILE A 349 -15.95 -5.82 21.40
N GLU A 350 -16.47 -6.91 21.93
CA GLU A 350 -15.98 -7.52 23.17
C GLU A 350 -14.52 -7.96 23.03
N LEU A 351 -14.17 -8.64 21.94
CA LEU A 351 -12.81 -9.11 21.69
C LEU A 351 -11.81 -7.96 21.62
N ILE A 352 -12.09 -6.91 20.86
CA ILE A 352 -11.15 -5.76 20.75
C ILE A 352 -11.06 -4.99 22.09
N THR A 353 -12.17 -4.88 22.82
CA THR A 353 -12.19 -4.21 24.12
C THR A 353 -11.39 -4.97 25.17
N THR A 354 -11.51 -6.30 25.18
CA THR A 354 -10.74 -7.17 26.06
C THR A 354 -9.25 -7.08 25.70
N THR A 355 -8.91 -7.21 24.43
CA THR A 355 -7.52 -7.08 23.94
C THR A 355 -6.91 -5.74 24.36
N ARG A 356 -7.62 -4.63 24.16
CA ARG A 356 -7.17 -3.31 24.61
C ARG A 356 -6.87 -3.29 26.09
N ARG A 357 -7.77 -3.82 26.94
CA ARG A 357 -7.59 -3.85 28.38
C ARG A 357 -6.33 -4.64 28.75
N THR A 358 -6.17 -5.82 28.19
CA THR A 358 -4.99 -6.67 28.42
C THR A 358 -3.69 -5.97 27.98
N ILE A 359 -3.68 -5.32 26.82
CA ILE A 359 -2.51 -4.54 26.36
C ILE A 359 -2.18 -3.43 27.38
N LEU A 360 -3.17 -2.65 27.83
CA LEU A 360 -2.94 -1.54 28.76
C LEU A 360 -2.46 -2.03 30.11
N GLU A 361 -2.95 -3.16 30.62
CA GLU A 361 -2.49 -3.79 31.85
C GLU A 361 -1.01 -4.19 31.76
N HIS A 362 -0.57 -4.74 30.62
CA HIS A 362 0.83 -5.13 30.41
C HIS A 362 1.77 -3.93 30.19
N ILE A 363 1.30 -2.85 29.59
CA ILE A 363 2.11 -1.62 29.42
C ILE A 363 2.36 -0.92 30.75
N GLY A 364 1.42 -1.05 31.71
CA GLY A 364 1.48 -0.34 32.97
C GLY A 364 1.30 1.17 32.84
N TYR A 365 1.62 1.88 33.92
CA TYR A 365 1.55 3.36 33.94
C TYR A 365 2.75 3.96 33.19
N LYS A 366 2.51 4.42 31.98
CA LYS A 366 3.47 5.20 31.18
C LYS A 366 2.85 6.54 30.79
N ASP A 367 3.67 7.58 30.79
CA ASP A 367 3.24 8.95 30.44
C ASP A 367 2.82 9.10 28.97
N SER A 368 3.24 8.18 28.08
CA SER A 368 2.86 8.21 26.69
C SER A 368 2.81 6.80 26.06
N LEU A 369 1.77 6.54 25.32
CA LEU A 369 1.64 5.37 24.45
C LEU A 369 2.25 5.65 23.08
N GLY A 370 2.88 4.64 22.47
CA GLY A 370 3.44 4.73 21.11
C GLY A 370 2.38 4.59 20.02
N PHE A 371 1.09 4.49 20.36
CA PHE A 371 -0.03 4.32 19.43
C PHE A 371 -1.28 5.04 19.93
N SER A 372 -2.18 5.35 19.01
CA SER A 372 -3.46 6.02 19.28
C SER A 372 -4.64 5.04 19.18
N PRO A 373 -5.86 5.41 19.66
CA PRO A 373 -7.07 4.63 19.46
C PRO A 373 -7.39 4.32 17.97
N ARG A 374 -6.77 5.04 17.04
CA ARG A 374 -6.91 4.74 15.61
C ARG A 374 -6.35 3.37 15.24
N LEU A 375 -5.41 2.81 16.00
CA LEU A 375 -4.94 1.44 15.79
C LEU A 375 -6.08 0.41 15.96
N GLU A 376 -6.97 0.60 16.95
CA GLU A 376 -8.17 -0.24 17.10
C GLU A 376 -9.11 -0.10 15.90
N MET A 377 -9.35 1.12 15.46
CA MET A 377 -10.20 1.37 14.29
C MET A 377 -9.63 0.69 13.04
N ARG A 378 -8.30 0.75 12.82
CA ARG A 378 -7.62 0.05 11.72
C ARG A 378 -7.74 -1.46 11.85
N THR A 379 -7.68 -1.98 13.08
CA THR A 379 -7.88 -3.40 13.38
C THR A 379 -9.29 -3.85 12.99
N LEU A 380 -10.33 -3.08 13.35
CA LEU A 380 -11.70 -3.37 12.94
C LEU A 380 -11.90 -3.27 11.42
N GLN A 381 -11.26 -2.32 10.75
CA GLN A 381 -11.27 -2.25 9.28
C GLN A 381 -10.63 -3.49 8.65
N LEU A 382 -9.50 -3.96 9.20
CA LEU A 382 -8.83 -5.18 8.74
C LEU A 382 -9.72 -6.42 8.94
N ALA A 383 -10.33 -6.58 10.13
CA ALA A 383 -11.26 -7.67 10.40
C ALA A 383 -12.46 -7.64 9.42
N SER A 384 -13.01 -6.45 9.19
CA SER A 384 -14.12 -6.25 8.26
C SER A 384 -13.74 -6.60 6.81
N ALA A 385 -12.54 -6.20 6.38
CA ALA A 385 -12.02 -6.53 5.05
C ALA A 385 -11.83 -8.04 4.85
N LEU A 386 -11.27 -8.71 5.86
CA LEU A 386 -11.10 -10.16 5.86
C LEU A 386 -12.44 -10.90 5.87
N SER A 387 -13.46 -10.35 6.53
CA SER A 387 -14.81 -10.94 6.56
C SER A 387 -15.52 -10.88 5.20
N LEU A 388 -15.16 -9.93 4.31
CA LEU A 388 -15.68 -9.89 2.93
C LEU A 388 -15.35 -11.15 2.12
N ILE A 389 -14.27 -11.85 2.46
CA ILE A 389 -13.92 -13.13 1.85
C ILE A 389 -15.07 -14.13 1.98
N GLY A 390 -15.81 -14.10 3.09
CA GLY A 390 -16.96 -14.95 3.37
C GLY A 390 -18.27 -14.52 2.72
N TYR A 391 -18.30 -13.62 1.73
CA TYR A 391 -19.53 -13.09 1.11
C TYR A 391 -20.49 -14.21 0.68
N PHE A 392 -20.01 -15.23 -0.03
CA PHE A 392 -20.83 -16.32 -0.54
C PHE A 392 -21.22 -17.33 0.54
N LYS A 393 -20.48 -17.43 1.63
CA LYS A 393 -20.84 -18.26 2.79
C LYS A 393 -22.12 -17.74 3.48
N HIS A 394 -22.42 -16.44 3.35
CA HIS A 394 -23.58 -15.78 3.94
C HIS A 394 -24.69 -15.49 2.90
N GLU A 395 -24.92 -16.39 1.92
CA GLU A 395 -25.82 -16.21 0.79
C GLU A 395 -27.26 -15.82 1.22
N GLY A 396 -27.78 -16.40 2.29
CA GLY A 396 -29.12 -16.12 2.83
C GLY A 396 -29.22 -14.90 3.76
N SER A 397 -28.12 -14.17 4.00
CA SER A 397 -28.10 -13.00 4.89
C SER A 397 -27.97 -11.69 4.11
N ASP A 398 -28.62 -10.65 4.58
CA ASP A 398 -28.48 -9.29 4.05
C ASP A 398 -27.23 -8.57 4.58
N LYS A 399 -26.49 -9.17 5.52
CA LYS A 399 -25.26 -8.62 6.12
C LYS A 399 -24.21 -9.71 6.23
N ILE A 400 -22.93 -9.32 6.23
CA ILE A 400 -21.79 -10.21 6.48
C ILE A 400 -21.30 -9.92 7.89
N PRO A 401 -21.42 -10.84 8.85
CA PRO A 401 -20.90 -10.61 10.20
C PRO A 401 -19.36 -10.63 10.19
N ILE A 402 -18.73 -9.79 11.02
CA ILE A 402 -17.32 -9.98 11.33
C ILE A 402 -17.19 -11.33 12.02
N ASP A 403 -16.53 -12.28 11.35
CA ASP A 403 -16.33 -13.61 11.92
C ASP A 403 -15.16 -13.65 12.92
N ASP A 404 -15.17 -14.65 13.80
CA ASP A 404 -14.16 -14.81 14.84
C ASP A 404 -12.75 -15.01 14.27
N GLN A 405 -12.60 -15.69 13.14
CA GLN A 405 -11.30 -15.97 12.53
C GLN A 405 -10.68 -14.70 11.93
N ALA A 406 -11.49 -13.94 11.19
CA ALA A 406 -11.07 -12.64 10.66
C ALA A 406 -10.70 -11.68 11.80
N MET A 407 -11.50 -11.67 12.88
CA MET A 407 -11.20 -10.85 14.05
C MET A 407 -9.90 -11.25 14.74
N ARG A 408 -9.62 -12.54 14.90
CA ARG A 408 -8.38 -13.05 15.51
C ARG A 408 -7.14 -12.68 14.70
N LEU A 409 -7.18 -12.81 13.37
CA LEU A 409 -6.10 -12.36 12.50
C LEU A 409 -5.85 -10.84 12.63
N ALA A 410 -6.91 -10.05 12.72
CA ALA A 410 -6.80 -8.62 12.92
C ALA A 410 -6.28 -8.25 14.32
N LEU A 411 -6.68 -8.97 15.36
CA LEU A 411 -6.18 -8.75 16.72
C LEU A 411 -4.71 -9.13 16.86
N ARG A 412 -4.23 -10.13 16.12
CA ARG A 412 -2.79 -10.39 16.02
C ARG A 412 -2.03 -9.16 15.54
N PHE A 413 -2.51 -8.51 14.47
CA PHE A 413 -1.94 -7.25 14.00
C PHE A 413 -1.95 -6.19 15.12
N TYR A 414 -3.07 -6.03 15.83
CA TYR A 414 -3.20 -5.04 16.91
C TYR A 414 -2.15 -5.23 18.00
N VAL A 415 -2.03 -6.45 18.50
CA VAL A 415 -1.10 -6.81 19.60
C VAL A 415 0.35 -6.64 19.16
N GLU A 416 0.73 -7.13 17.98
CA GLU A 416 2.09 -7.02 17.46
C GLU A 416 2.49 -5.56 17.24
N GLU A 417 1.64 -4.73 16.63
CA GLU A 417 1.93 -3.31 16.42
C GLU A 417 1.95 -2.51 17.74
N ALA A 418 1.04 -2.80 18.67
CA ALA A 418 1.04 -2.18 20.00
C ALA A 418 2.34 -2.50 20.74
N ALA A 419 2.82 -3.74 20.70
CA ALA A 419 4.08 -4.14 21.35
C ALA A 419 5.27 -3.40 20.76
N ILE A 420 5.42 -3.41 19.44
CA ILE A 420 6.52 -2.73 18.75
C ILE A 420 6.51 -1.22 19.06
N ARG A 421 5.35 -0.59 19.04
CA ARG A 421 5.18 0.86 19.28
C ARG A 421 5.34 1.26 20.74
N SER A 422 5.06 0.35 21.67
CA SER A 422 5.22 0.57 23.11
C SER A 422 6.64 0.41 23.64
N LYS A 423 7.62 0.27 22.77
CA LYS A 423 9.04 0.09 23.14
C LYS A 423 9.27 -1.12 24.06
N GLU A 424 8.77 -2.28 23.67
CA GLU A 424 9.02 -3.56 24.35
C GLU A 424 8.49 -3.68 25.77
N SER A 425 7.44 -2.97 26.09
CA SER A 425 6.89 -3.11 27.43
C SER A 425 6.23 -4.47 27.69
N PHE A 426 5.97 -5.26 26.66
CA PHE A 426 5.37 -6.61 26.78
C PHE A 426 5.74 -7.50 25.58
N ASP A 427 5.67 -8.81 25.79
CA ASP A 427 5.79 -9.80 24.73
C ASP A 427 4.43 -10.03 24.08
N PRO A 428 4.29 -9.82 22.76
CA PRO A 428 3.03 -10.09 22.04
C PRO A 428 2.50 -11.49 22.26
N ALA A 429 3.37 -12.50 22.36
CA ALA A 429 2.98 -13.90 22.54
C ALA A 429 2.20 -14.12 23.83
N HIS A 430 2.57 -13.48 24.94
CA HIS A 430 1.85 -13.58 26.20
C HIS A 430 0.43 -13.02 26.07
N ILE A 431 0.27 -11.83 25.48
CA ILE A 431 -1.07 -11.25 25.31
C ILE A 431 -1.92 -12.10 24.38
N LEU A 432 -1.35 -12.57 23.25
CA LEU A 432 -2.08 -13.43 22.33
C LEU A 432 -2.54 -14.72 23.01
N PHE A 433 -1.71 -15.27 23.90
CA PHE A 433 -2.07 -16.41 24.74
C PHE A 433 -3.22 -16.06 25.70
N ASP A 434 -3.11 -14.98 26.47
CA ASP A 434 -4.09 -14.57 27.48
C ASP A 434 -5.48 -14.30 26.88
N ILE A 435 -5.54 -13.77 25.65
CA ILE A 435 -6.80 -13.53 24.94
C ILE A 435 -7.25 -14.72 24.06
N GLY A 436 -6.56 -15.86 24.13
CA GLY A 436 -6.92 -17.09 23.43
C GLY A 436 -6.71 -17.02 21.90
N ILE A 437 -5.74 -16.24 21.44
CA ILE A 437 -5.44 -16.04 20.00
C ILE A 437 -4.17 -16.80 19.54
N TYR A 438 -3.67 -17.75 20.34
CA TYR A 438 -2.58 -18.63 19.89
C TYR A 438 -2.98 -19.58 18.76
N LEU A 439 -4.24 -19.58 18.38
CA LEU A 439 -4.81 -20.46 17.37
C LEU A 439 -4.29 -20.28 15.96
N ALA A 440 -3.78 -19.11 15.60
CA ALA A 440 -3.28 -18.91 14.24
C ALA A 440 -2.12 -19.85 13.91
N ASP A 441 -1.27 -20.23 14.87
CA ASP A 441 -0.12 -21.08 14.61
C ASP A 441 -0.46 -22.59 14.66
N GLU A 442 -1.37 -23.04 15.51
CA GLU A 442 -1.80 -24.43 15.56
C GLU A 442 -2.80 -24.80 14.45
N ASP A 443 -3.77 -23.94 14.17
CA ASP A 443 -4.72 -24.16 13.08
C ASP A 443 -4.05 -24.04 11.72
N LEU A 444 -3.10 -23.10 11.56
CA LEU A 444 -2.25 -22.99 10.38
C LEU A 444 -1.30 -24.19 10.22
N ALA A 445 -0.87 -24.80 11.33
CA ALA A 445 -0.04 -26.01 11.28
C ALA A 445 -0.84 -27.27 10.96
N LYS A 446 -2.06 -27.40 11.48
CA LYS A 446 -2.95 -28.56 11.23
C LYS A 446 -3.52 -28.56 9.81
N SER A 447 -3.72 -27.38 9.21
CA SER A 447 -4.23 -27.27 7.84
C SER A 447 -3.13 -27.37 6.77
N ALA A 448 -1.86 -27.27 7.15
CA ALA A 448 -0.70 -27.40 6.25
C ALA A 448 -0.10 -28.82 6.22
N SER A 449 -0.55 -29.73 7.08
CA SER A 449 -0.24 -31.15 7.08
C SER A 449 -1.32 -31.96 6.34
#